data_a8cd296f6867ff3793e4a51ff109eeaa
#
_entry.id   a8cd296f6867ff3793e4a51ff109eeaa
#
_cell.length_a   1.000
_cell.length_b   1.000
_cell.length_c   1.000
_cell.angle_alpha   90.00
_cell.angle_beta   90.00
_cell.angle_gamma   90.00
#
_symmetry.space_group_name_H-M   'P 1'
#
loop_
_entity.id
_entity.type
_entity.pdbx_description
1 polymer ?
#
loop_
_entity_poly.entity_id
_entity_poly.type
_entity_poly.pdbx_seq_one_letter_code
_entity_poly.pdbx_strand_id
1 'polypeptide(L)'
;MGWTTYILFLFNVIVSSHIHAIHGLRLQIVEVPTAVRRGDPIWLNCTYNLETDDLYSVKWYKNNVEFYRYLPSDDPPAQKYDLVGVYVELSKSYQGNVYLSSSDMNTEGTYRCEVSAEAPSFQTERAERELQIYVLPKGGPTIIGTKFQYHIGDEVNVTCHAAPSKPAATFKWYIHEEEVSPELLWHAPVVRYRDGLLSSQLGLHFIVKASHLVNGVLKLRCLADISQAYSMTSEEIIVGNTVRASGLYTAIDGPRIEGGLTKYQVGDEVDVNCTSRKSQKPAKLSWFINDKKANTGFVVPYELQTYPNGLKASLLGLKFVVRGHHFHKGEMRLKCTATLTKVIHTSSEEVFVGGNQQSSGLHVSENGSAVAAVSISLRQSCWITLTSLLLLCQM
;
A
#
# COMPACT_ATOMS: atom_id res chain seq x y z
N MET A 1 -65.59 -26.84 -13.83
CA MET A 1 -64.35 -26.28 -14.40
C MET A 1 -63.96 -24.88 -13.86
N GLY A 2 -64.62 -24.32 -12.87
CA GLY A 2 -64.34 -22.96 -12.34
C GLY A 2 -63.49 -22.87 -11.05
N TRP A 3 -63.46 -23.94 -10.26
CA TRP A 3 -62.76 -23.85 -8.96
C TRP A 3 -61.25 -24.07 -9.04
N THR A 4 -60.76 -24.88 -9.96
CA THR A 4 -59.33 -25.14 -10.17
C THR A 4 -58.60 -23.92 -10.77
N THR A 5 -59.26 -23.17 -11.65
CA THR A 5 -58.74 -21.92 -12.19
C THR A 5 -58.66 -20.79 -11.15
N TYR A 6 -59.61 -20.74 -10.22
CA TYR A 6 -59.62 -19.72 -9.17
C TYR A 6 -58.51 -19.97 -8.11
N ILE A 7 -58.25 -21.23 -7.77
CA ILE A 7 -57.18 -21.63 -6.86
C ILE A 7 -55.80 -21.35 -7.48
N LEU A 8 -55.62 -21.64 -8.77
CA LEU A 8 -54.37 -21.32 -9.49
C LEU A 8 -54.14 -19.79 -9.61
N PHE A 9 -55.20 -19.01 -9.75
CA PHE A 9 -55.07 -17.55 -9.83
C PHE A 9 -54.73 -16.96 -8.45
N LEU A 10 -55.34 -17.44 -7.37
CA LEU A 10 -55.00 -17.05 -5.99
C LEU A 10 -53.57 -17.48 -5.61
N PHE A 11 -53.13 -18.66 -6.03
CA PHE A 11 -51.77 -19.12 -5.78
C PHE A 11 -50.73 -18.26 -6.53
N ASN A 12 -51.03 -17.86 -7.77
CA ASN A 12 -50.16 -16.94 -8.52
C ASN A 12 -50.14 -15.52 -7.95
N VAL A 13 -51.27 -15.01 -7.42
CA VAL A 13 -51.32 -13.71 -6.78
C VAL A 13 -50.58 -13.73 -5.44
N ILE A 14 -50.64 -14.81 -4.68
CA ILE A 14 -49.93 -14.96 -3.40
C ILE A 14 -48.42 -15.14 -3.66
N VAL A 15 -48.02 -15.91 -4.67
CA VAL A 15 -46.63 -16.10 -5.03
C VAL A 15 -46.01 -14.81 -5.65
N SER A 16 -46.79 -14.04 -6.42
CA SER A 16 -46.36 -12.77 -6.98
C SER A 16 -46.17 -11.65 -5.94
N SER A 17 -46.85 -11.71 -4.79
CA SER A 17 -46.75 -10.69 -3.75
C SER A 17 -45.55 -10.87 -2.79
N HIS A 18 -44.78 -11.95 -2.91
CA HIS A 18 -43.62 -12.21 -2.06
C HIS A 18 -42.25 -11.99 -2.70
N ILE A 19 -42.18 -11.48 -3.92
CA ILE A 19 -40.90 -11.01 -4.48
C ILE A 19 -40.74 -9.53 -4.12
N HIS A 20 -40.68 -9.22 -2.83
CA HIS A 20 -40.03 -7.99 -2.40
C HIS A 20 -38.52 -8.28 -2.54
N ALA A 21 -37.91 -7.64 -3.50
CA ALA A 21 -36.46 -7.52 -3.50
C ALA A 21 -36.10 -6.95 -2.12
N ILE A 22 -35.42 -7.73 -1.28
CA ILE A 22 -34.91 -7.25 -0.01
C ILE A 22 -33.83 -6.23 -0.37
N HIS A 23 -34.25 -4.99 -0.55
CA HIS A 23 -33.37 -3.83 -0.62
C HIS A 23 -33.05 -3.49 0.83
N GLY A 24 -31.83 -3.45 1.17
CA GLY A 24 -31.40 -3.18 2.53
C GLY A 24 -30.00 -2.59 2.55
N LEU A 25 -29.55 -2.26 3.75
CA LEU A 25 -28.24 -1.69 4.01
C LEU A 25 -27.11 -2.40 3.24
N ARG A 26 -26.25 -1.64 2.57
CA ARG A 26 -25.04 -2.13 1.88
C ARG A 26 -23.85 -1.24 2.15
N LEU A 27 -22.74 -1.83 2.55
CA LEU A 27 -21.47 -1.17 2.50
C LEU A 27 -20.99 -1.02 1.04
N GLN A 28 -20.70 0.22 0.63
CA GLN A 28 -20.20 0.51 -0.70
C GLN A 28 -18.68 0.48 -0.73
N ILE A 29 -18.03 1.25 0.15
CA ILE A 29 -16.57 1.40 0.18
C ILE A 29 -16.11 1.52 1.64
N VAL A 30 -15.04 0.80 1.98
CA VAL A 30 -14.27 1.02 3.20
C VAL A 30 -12.83 1.31 2.79
N GLU A 31 -12.43 2.56 2.96
CA GLU A 31 -11.09 3.05 2.64
C GLU A 31 -10.27 3.19 3.92
N VAL A 32 -9.19 2.45 3.97
CA VAL A 32 -8.13 2.56 4.97
C VAL A 32 -6.83 2.50 4.19
N PRO A 33 -5.92 3.47 4.35
CA PRO A 33 -4.62 3.41 3.69
C PRO A 33 -3.88 2.13 4.07
N THR A 34 -3.37 1.39 3.10
CA THR A 34 -2.64 0.14 3.36
C THR A 34 -1.29 0.40 4.02
N ALA A 35 -0.72 1.59 3.84
CA ALA A 35 0.55 1.96 4.43
C ALA A 35 0.68 3.47 4.62
N VAL A 36 1.09 3.88 5.82
CA VAL A 36 1.22 5.28 6.24
C VAL A 36 2.58 5.51 6.88
N ARG A 37 3.22 6.64 6.59
CA ARG A 37 4.45 7.04 7.27
C ARG A 37 4.15 7.45 8.71
N ARG A 38 4.96 6.98 9.65
CA ARG A 38 4.85 7.39 11.05
C ARG A 38 4.84 8.92 11.17
N GLY A 39 3.84 9.45 11.87
CA GLY A 39 3.61 10.88 12.07
C GLY A 39 2.57 11.47 11.12
N ASP A 40 2.29 10.84 9.98
CA ASP A 40 1.31 11.37 9.03
C ASP A 40 -0.13 11.18 9.53
N PRO A 41 -1.04 12.09 9.21
CA PRO A 41 -2.46 11.94 9.49
C PRO A 41 -3.12 10.93 8.56
N ILE A 42 -4.29 10.43 8.96
CA ILE A 42 -5.01 9.38 8.25
C ILE A 42 -6.48 9.73 8.12
N TRP A 43 -7.04 9.56 6.92
CA TRP A 43 -8.48 9.48 6.70
C TRP A 43 -8.91 8.03 6.60
N LEU A 44 -9.95 7.68 7.35
CA LEU A 44 -10.70 6.43 7.25
C LEU A 44 -12.09 6.79 6.72
N ASN A 45 -12.50 6.17 5.61
CA ASN A 45 -13.79 6.45 5.00
C ASN A 45 -14.62 5.17 4.90
N CYS A 46 -15.85 5.25 5.34
CA CYS A 46 -16.83 4.18 5.27
C CYS A 46 -18.10 4.71 4.60
N THR A 47 -18.28 4.33 3.34
CA THR A 47 -19.44 4.73 2.54
C THR A 47 -20.42 3.59 2.46
N TYR A 48 -21.68 3.89 2.68
CA TYR A 48 -22.77 2.93 2.69
C TYR A 48 -24.02 3.48 2.00
N ASN A 49 -24.89 2.59 1.60
CA ASN A 49 -26.23 2.91 1.09
C ASN A 49 -27.26 2.25 1.98
N LEU A 50 -28.12 3.06 2.58
CA LEU A 50 -29.22 2.59 3.44
C LEU A 50 -30.41 2.10 2.64
N GLU A 51 -30.50 2.48 1.35
CA GLU A 51 -31.67 2.29 0.48
C GLU A 51 -32.95 2.84 1.14
N THR A 52 -33.76 1.99 1.78
CA THR A 52 -35.00 2.39 2.45
C THR A 52 -34.89 2.41 3.97
N ASP A 53 -33.75 2.02 4.52
CA ASP A 53 -33.54 1.95 5.95
C ASP A 53 -33.04 3.28 6.53
N ASP A 54 -33.27 3.50 7.80
CA ASP A 54 -32.69 4.59 8.56
C ASP A 54 -31.39 4.15 9.26
N LEU A 55 -30.46 5.09 9.44
CA LEU A 55 -29.18 4.81 10.09
C LEU A 55 -29.34 4.73 11.60
N TYR A 56 -29.08 3.56 12.18
CA TYR A 56 -28.91 3.40 13.63
C TYR A 56 -27.52 3.84 14.09
N SER A 57 -26.43 3.26 13.51
CA SER A 57 -25.08 3.59 13.94
C SER A 57 -24.04 3.31 12.88
N VAL A 58 -22.93 4.08 12.95
CA VAL A 58 -21.66 3.74 12.31
C VAL A 58 -20.59 3.62 13.38
N LYS A 59 -19.83 2.52 13.36
CA LYS A 59 -18.79 2.24 14.35
C LYS A 59 -17.47 1.87 13.66
N TRP A 60 -16.38 2.35 14.23
CA TRP A 60 -15.04 1.96 13.81
C TRP A 60 -14.31 1.24 14.92
N TYR A 61 -13.65 0.16 14.53
CA TYR A 61 -12.87 -0.70 15.41
C TYR A 61 -11.43 -0.80 14.90
N LYS A 62 -10.48 -0.93 15.82
CA LYS A 62 -9.12 -1.34 15.52
C LYS A 62 -8.80 -2.60 16.32
N ASN A 63 -8.36 -3.67 15.64
CA ASN A 63 -8.10 -4.98 16.26
C ASN A 63 -9.26 -5.43 17.16
N ASN A 64 -10.52 -5.26 16.69
CA ASN A 64 -11.77 -5.54 17.39
C ASN A 64 -12.09 -4.65 18.61
N VAL A 65 -11.32 -3.60 18.88
CA VAL A 65 -11.63 -2.62 19.93
C VAL A 65 -12.25 -1.38 19.29
N GLU A 66 -13.45 -1.01 19.73
CA GLU A 66 -14.15 0.18 19.27
C GLU A 66 -13.41 1.44 19.71
N PHE A 67 -13.21 2.39 18.78
CA PHE A 67 -12.56 3.67 19.07
C PHE A 67 -13.36 4.88 18.60
N TYR A 68 -14.36 4.67 17.73
CA TYR A 68 -15.25 5.73 17.25
C TYR A 68 -16.65 5.19 17.01
N ARG A 69 -17.64 6.02 17.34
CA ARG A 69 -19.04 5.73 17.12
C ARG A 69 -19.78 6.98 16.67
N TYR A 70 -20.71 6.81 15.76
CA TYR A 70 -21.67 7.82 15.36
C TYR A 70 -23.09 7.25 15.52
N LEU A 71 -23.89 7.88 16.36
CA LEU A 71 -25.31 7.60 16.53
C LEU A 71 -26.08 8.89 16.24
N PRO A 72 -26.95 8.90 15.20
CA PRO A 72 -27.75 10.10 14.87
C PRO A 72 -28.67 10.57 15.99
N SER A 73 -29.10 9.66 16.89
CA SER A 73 -29.99 9.94 18.02
C SER A 73 -29.29 10.63 19.20
N ASP A 74 -27.97 10.59 19.25
CA ASP A 74 -27.22 11.13 20.38
C ASP A 74 -26.88 12.62 20.18
N ASP A 75 -26.65 13.32 21.27
CA ASP A 75 -26.17 14.70 21.28
C ASP A 75 -24.97 14.84 22.25
N PRO A 76 -23.72 14.97 21.77
CA PRO A 76 -23.30 14.97 20.35
C PRO A 76 -23.35 13.58 19.71
N PRO A 77 -23.65 13.47 18.40
CA PRO A 77 -23.82 12.19 17.72
C PRO A 77 -22.51 11.41 17.53
N ALA A 78 -21.38 12.10 17.46
CA ALA A 78 -20.07 11.50 17.29
C ALA A 78 -19.34 11.37 18.63
N GLN A 79 -18.87 10.17 18.94
CA GLN A 79 -18.14 9.85 20.16
C GLN A 79 -16.85 9.13 19.83
N LYS A 80 -15.81 9.35 20.63
CA LYS A 80 -14.53 8.63 20.54
C LYS A 80 -14.16 7.98 21.85
N TYR A 81 -13.45 6.87 21.75
CA TYR A 81 -12.89 6.14 22.88
C TYR A 81 -11.37 6.08 22.75
N ASP A 82 -10.68 6.31 23.86
CA ASP A 82 -9.22 6.32 23.88
C ASP A 82 -8.69 4.91 23.59
N LEU A 83 -7.87 4.82 22.56
CA LEU A 83 -7.18 3.60 22.17
C LEU A 83 -5.76 3.92 21.75
N VAL A 84 -4.80 3.16 22.26
CA VAL A 84 -3.38 3.36 21.96
C VAL A 84 -3.13 3.30 20.45
N GLY A 85 -2.48 4.34 19.93
CA GLY A 85 -2.17 4.48 18.52
C GLY A 85 -3.34 4.98 17.65
N VAL A 86 -4.43 5.45 18.26
CA VAL A 86 -5.60 5.98 17.52
C VAL A 86 -5.92 7.39 18.04
N TYR A 87 -5.66 8.40 17.25
CA TYR A 87 -5.75 9.82 17.63
C TYR A 87 -6.88 10.51 16.87
N VAL A 88 -8.13 10.18 17.23
CA VAL A 88 -9.34 10.72 16.55
C VAL A 88 -9.49 12.21 16.86
N GLU A 89 -9.67 13.00 15.80
CA GLU A 89 -10.08 14.40 15.87
C GLU A 89 -11.57 14.52 15.49
N LEU A 90 -12.44 14.66 16.49
CA LEU A 90 -13.89 14.68 16.32
C LEU A 90 -14.37 15.86 15.46
N SER A 91 -13.69 17.02 15.55
CA SER A 91 -14.05 18.21 14.76
C SER A 91 -13.97 18.01 13.25
N LYS A 92 -13.21 17.00 12.82
CA LYS A 92 -13.04 16.60 11.42
C LYS A 92 -13.72 15.28 11.08
N SER A 93 -14.35 14.63 12.08
CA SER A 93 -14.95 13.29 11.90
C SER A 93 -16.45 13.40 11.92
N TYR A 94 -17.12 12.74 10.97
CA TYR A 94 -18.58 12.76 10.84
C TYR A 94 -19.06 11.49 10.16
N GLN A 95 -20.12 10.87 10.69
CA GLN A 95 -20.69 9.61 10.22
C GLN A 95 -19.60 8.54 10.04
N GLY A 96 -19.43 7.98 8.82
CA GLY A 96 -18.43 6.97 8.48
C GLY A 96 -17.02 7.53 8.25
N ASN A 97 -16.83 8.85 8.17
CA ASN A 97 -15.55 9.48 7.88
C ASN A 97 -14.84 9.87 9.17
N VAL A 98 -13.69 9.27 9.42
CA VAL A 98 -12.92 9.48 10.65
C VAL A 98 -11.52 9.99 10.32
N TYR A 99 -11.13 11.09 10.94
CA TYR A 99 -9.81 11.67 10.80
C TYR A 99 -8.94 11.36 12.02
N LEU A 100 -7.82 10.69 11.78
CA LEU A 100 -6.76 10.50 12.76
C LEU A 100 -5.71 11.58 12.55
N SER A 101 -5.44 12.39 13.57
CA SER A 101 -4.55 13.56 13.47
C SER A 101 -3.07 13.20 13.35
N SER A 102 -2.69 12.00 13.76
CA SER A 102 -1.32 11.49 13.69
C SER A 102 -1.31 9.97 13.68
N SER A 103 -0.15 9.39 13.36
CA SER A 103 0.08 7.95 13.39
C SER A 103 1.39 7.60 14.08
N ASP A 104 1.43 6.48 14.80
CA ASP A 104 2.62 5.91 15.41
C ASP A 104 2.73 4.41 15.11
N MET A 105 3.68 3.71 15.72
CA MET A 105 3.85 2.26 15.52
C MET A 105 2.66 1.45 16.01
N ASN A 106 1.92 1.96 17.01
CA ASN A 106 0.72 1.29 17.53
C ASN A 106 -0.51 1.56 16.66
N THR A 107 -0.45 2.49 15.72
CA THR A 107 -1.54 2.74 14.76
C THR A 107 -1.75 1.57 13.81
N GLU A 108 -0.72 0.77 13.57
CA GLU A 108 -0.79 -0.43 12.75
C GLU A 108 -1.82 -1.44 13.27
N GLY A 109 -2.58 -2.06 12.36
CA GLY A 109 -3.55 -3.09 12.69
C GLY A 109 -4.69 -3.20 11.69
N THR A 110 -5.67 -4.01 12.04
CA THR A 110 -6.89 -4.24 11.26
C THR A 110 -7.96 -3.25 11.69
N TYR A 111 -8.43 -2.44 10.75
CA TYR A 111 -9.51 -1.48 10.93
C TYR A 111 -10.79 -2.01 10.33
N ARG A 112 -11.88 -1.95 11.09
CA ARG A 112 -13.20 -2.40 10.68
C ARG A 112 -14.21 -1.27 10.80
N CYS A 113 -14.96 -1.03 9.73
CA CYS A 113 -16.19 -0.26 9.76
C CYS A 113 -17.38 -1.19 9.90
N GLU A 114 -18.32 -0.84 10.76
CA GLU A 114 -19.60 -1.52 10.97
C GLU A 114 -20.72 -0.50 10.91
N VAL A 115 -21.70 -0.75 10.05
CA VAL A 115 -22.89 0.10 9.87
C VAL A 115 -24.12 -0.72 10.21
N SER A 116 -25.00 -0.17 11.04
CA SER A 116 -26.25 -0.80 11.43
C SER A 116 -27.44 0.08 11.08
N ALA A 117 -28.49 -0.53 10.59
CA ALA A 117 -29.77 0.12 10.30
C ALA A 117 -30.73 0.02 11.49
N GLU A 118 -31.69 0.96 11.55
CA GLU A 118 -32.80 0.97 12.49
C GLU A 118 -33.82 -0.15 12.21
N ALA A 119 -34.83 -0.23 13.08
CA ALA A 119 -36.02 -1.05 12.84
C ALA A 119 -36.70 -0.63 11.51
N PRO A 120 -37.32 -1.55 10.78
CA PRO A 120 -37.58 -2.95 11.10
C PRO A 120 -36.49 -3.92 10.63
N SER A 121 -35.52 -3.46 9.83
CA SER A 121 -34.53 -4.36 9.18
C SER A 121 -33.47 -4.86 10.16
N PHE A 122 -32.99 -4.00 11.08
CA PHE A 122 -31.87 -4.26 12.00
C PHE A 122 -30.64 -4.86 11.30
N GLN A 123 -30.45 -4.56 10.02
CA GLN A 123 -29.31 -5.08 9.25
C GLN A 123 -28.01 -4.46 9.73
N THR A 124 -26.95 -5.25 9.71
CA THR A 124 -25.60 -4.80 10.03
C THR A 124 -24.63 -5.31 8.97
N GLU A 125 -23.89 -4.37 8.38
CA GLU A 125 -22.84 -4.63 7.39
C GLU A 125 -21.50 -4.20 7.95
N ARG A 126 -20.44 -4.96 7.60
CA ARG A 126 -19.08 -4.69 8.06
C ARG A 126 -18.04 -5.06 7.03
N ALA A 127 -16.93 -4.31 7.02
CA ALA A 127 -15.76 -4.68 6.24
C ALA A 127 -14.47 -4.25 6.97
N GLU A 128 -13.39 -4.96 6.69
CA GLU A 128 -12.10 -4.80 7.35
C GLU A 128 -11.00 -4.49 6.34
N ARG A 129 -9.99 -3.72 6.77
CA ARG A 129 -8.78 -3.40 6.02
C ARG A 129 -7.58 -3.36 6.97
N GLU A 130 -6.41 -3.75 6.47
CA GLU A 130 -5.16 -3.67 7.20
C GLU A 130 -4.45 -2.35 6.90
N LEU A 131 -3.91 -1.74 7.95
CA LEU A 131 -3.05 -0.57 7.89
C LEU A 131 -1.68 -0.92 8.46
N GLN A 132 -0.62 -0.59 7.70
CA GLN A 132 0.77 -0.76 8.10
C GLN A 132 1.45 0.59 8.29
N ILE A 133 2.32 0.69 9.29
CA ILE A 133 3.12 1.88 9.52
C ILE A 133 4.53 1.64 9.01
N TYR A 134 5.04 2.58 8.22
CA TYR A 134 6.44 2.57 7.82
C TYR A 134 7.21 3.74 8.42
N VAL A 135 8.51 3.50 8.59
CA VAL A 135 9.45 4.49 9.13
C VAL A 135 10.65 4.56 8.21
N LEU A 136 10.91 5.75 7.67
CA LEU A 136 12.10 6.00 6.88
C LEU A 136 13.33 6.15 7.77
N PRO A 137 14.52 5.73 7.33
CA PRO A 137 15.76 5.98 8.06
C PRO A 137 16.05 7.49 8.12
N LYS A 138 16.72 7.91 9.17
CA LYS A 138 17.08 9.32 9.38
C LYS A 138 18.18 9.86 8.46
N GLY A 139 18.60 9.09 7.48
CA GLY A 139 19.64 9.46 6.52
C GLY A 139 19.86 8.35 5.51
N GLY A 140 20.74 8.58 4.53
CA GLY A 140 21.16 7.55 3.61
C GLY A 140 22.07 6.50 4.26
N PRO A 141 22.42 5.44 3.54
CA PRO A 141 23.35 4.44 4.02
C PRO A 141 24.74 5.05 4.22
N THR A 142 25.51 4.46 5.11
CA THR A 142 26.90 4.83 5.36
C THR A 142 27.80 3.65 5.01
N ILE A 143 28.93 3.96 4.38
CA ILE A 143 29.98 2.97 4.10
C ILE A 143 31.00 3.01 5.23
N ILE A 144 31.28 1.86 5.84
CA ILE A 144 32.18 1.72 7.00
C ILE A 144 33.30 0.76 6.62
N GLY A 145 34.48 0.99 7.18
CA GLY A 145 35.65 0.11 6.99
C GLY A 145 36.52 0.50 5.80
N THR A 146 36.28 1.65 5.19
CA THR A 146 37.14 2.16 4.12
C THR A 146 38.52 2.56 4.61
N LYS A 147 39.56 2.27 3.81
CA LYS A 147 40.91 2.79 4.00
C LYS A 147 41.03 4.17 3.35
N PHE A 148 42.01 4.92 3.74
CA PHE A 148 42.27 6.25 3.14
C PHE A 148 42.69 6.15 1.66
N GLN A 149 43.36 5.06 1.26
CA GLN A 149 43.88 4.81 -0.07
C GLN A 149 43.88 3.31 -0.36
N TYR A 150 43.67 2.94 -1.61
CA TYR A 150 43.74 1.57 -2.10
C TYR A 150 44.73 1.45 -3.27
N HIS A 151 45.56 0.40 -3.29
CA HIS A 151 46.45 0.01 -4.34
C HIS A 151 46.05 -1.34 -4.94
N ILE A 152 46.59 -1.67 -6.10
CA ILE A 152 46.44 -3.00 -6.70
C ILE A 152 46.99 -4.05 -5.71
N GLY A 153 46.19 -5.07 -5.40
CA GLY A 153 46.52 -6.11 -4.43
C GLY A 153 46.00 -5.86 -3.02
N ASP A 154 45.53 -4.64 -2.72
CA ASP A 154 44.90 -4.36 -1.43
C ASP A 154 43.54 -5.08 -1.28
N GLU A 155 43.26 -5.45 -0.07
CA GLU A 155 41.94 -6.01 0.34
C GLU A 155 40.98 -4.86 0.65
N VAL A 156 39.84 -4.86 -0.04
CA VAL A 156 38.65 -4.08 0.31
C VAL A 156 37.74 -4.96 1.13
N ASN A 157 37.45 -4.53 2.35
CA ASN A 157 36.45 -5.15 3.23
C ASN A 157 35.64 -4.06 3.91
N VAL A 158 34.54 -3.71 3.30
CA VAL A 158 33.68 -2.57 3.70
C VAL A 158 32.26 -3.02 3.93
N THR A 159 31.54 -2.30 4.76
CA THR A 159 30.14 -2.59 5.09
C THR A 159 29.29 -1.37 4.82
N CYS A 160 28.19 -1.58 4.11
CA CYS A 160 27.12 -0.60 3.98
C CYS A 160 26.09 -0.82 5.08
N HIS A 161 25.80 0.22 5.83
CA HIS A 161 24.90 0.20 6.98
C HIS A 161 23.76 1.21 6.78
N ALA A 162 22.52 0.79 6.95
CA ALA A 162 21.36 1.68 6.98
C ALA A 162 20.91 1.98 8.41
N ALA A 163 20.55 3.23 8.66
CA ALA A 163 19.89 3.63 9.90
C ALA A 163 18.59 2.84 10.11
N PRO A 164 18.12 2.72 11.37
CA PRO A 164 16.89 1.99 11.68
C PRO A 164 15.69 2.49 10.90
N SER A 165 14.95 1.56 10.28
CA SER A 165 13.78 1.80 9.43
C SER A 165 12.74 0.69 9.62
N LYS A 166 11.56 0.87 9.04
CA LYS A 166 10.55 -0.18 8.90
C LYS A 166 9.87 -0.05 7.54
N PRO A 167 9.94 -1.05 6.69
CA PRO A 167 10.72 -2.30 6.83
C PRO A 167 12.25 -2.07 6.84
N ALA A 168 13.02 -3.14 7.04
CA ALA A 168 14.47 -3.09 6.91
C ALA A 168 14.89 -2.71 5.49
N ALA A 169 15.98 -1.96 5.36
CA ALA A 169 16.55 -1.65 4.06
C ALA A 169 17.18 -2.90 3.42
N THR A 170 17.08 -2.99 2.10
CA THR A 170 17.84 -3.92 1.26
C THR A 170 18.90 -3.15 0.50
N PHE A 171 20.01 -3.82 0.13
CA PHE A 171 21.16 -3.13 -0.42
C PHE A 171 21.59 -3.69 -1.76
N LYS A 172 22.27 -2.80 -2.55
CA LYS A 172 23.05 -3.14 -3.71
C LYS A 172 24.38 -2.41 -3.66
N TRP A 173 25.46 -3.12 -4.01
CA TRP A 173 26.77 -2.55 -4.17
C TRP A 173 27.13 -2.35 -5.63
N TYR A 174 27.84 -1.25 -5.91
CA TYR A 174 28.37 -0.92 -7.21
C TYR A 174 29.86 -0.56 -7.10
N ILE A 175 30.65 -1.08 -8.03
CA ILE A 175 32.00 -0.62 -8.29
C ILE A 175 31.93 0.20 -9.58
N HIS A 176 32.18 1.50 -9.49
CA HIS A 176 31.79 2.48 -10.52
C HIS A 176 30.30 2.41 -10.78
N GLU A 177 29.87 2.12 -12.02
CA GLU A 177 28.47 2.02 -12.39
C GLU A 177 27.99 0.55 -12.52
N GLU A 178 28.86 -0.43 -12.30
CA GLU A 178 28.56 -1.85 -12.43
C GLU A 178 28.09 -2.44 -11.09
N GLU A 179 26.96 -3.15 -11.10
CA GLU A 179 26.47 -3.87 -9.91
C GLU A 179 27.41 -5.02 -9.59
N VAL A 180 27.78 -5.12 -8.31
CA VAL A 180 28.74 -6.13 -7.83
C VAL A 180 28.11 -7.52 -7.83
N SER A 181 28.88 -8.52 -8.26
CA SER A 181 28.51 -9.93 -8.20
C SER A 181 28.21 -10.37 -6.77
N PRO A 182 27.14 -11.17 -6.55
CA PRO A 182 26.76 -11.66 -5.23
C PRO A 182 27.86 -12.43 -4.49
N GLU A 183 28.83 -13.01 -5.21
CA GLU A 183 29.95 -13.76 -4.65
C GLU A 183 30.90 -12.91 -3.80
N LEU A 184 30.92 -11.59 -4.04
CA LEU A 184 31.75 -10.63 -3.31
C LEU A 184 31.01 -10.02 -2.12
N LEU A 185 29.75 -10.41 -1.92
CA LEU A 185 28.88 -9.85 -0.90
C LEU A 185 28.73 -10.81 0.29
N TRP A 186 28.65 -10.24 1.49
CA TRP A 186 28.28 -10.99 2.67
C TRP A 186 27.17 -10.27 3.45
N HIS A 187 26.24 -11.03 3.99
CA HIS A 187 25.05 -10.55 4.70
C HIS A 187 25.23 -10.67 6.19
N ALA A 188 25.03 -9.57 6.91
CA ALA A 188 24.91 -9.61 8.36
C ALA A 188 23.45 -9.79 8.80
N PRO A 189 23.20 -10.35 9.98
CA PRO A 189 21.86 -10.44 10.54
C PRO A 189 21.22 -9.06 10.71
N VAL A 190 19.91 -9.00 10.44
CA VAL A 190 19.12 -7.77 10.69
C VAL A 190 18.98 -7.56 12.20
N VAL A 191 19.34 -6.38 12.67
CA VAL A 191 19.19 -5.98 14.08
C VAL A 191 17.81 -5.41 14.31
N ARG A 192 17.08 -5.98 15.27
CA ARG A 192 15.75 -5.48 15.69
C ARG A 192 15.91 -4.67 16.97
N TYR A 193 15.36 -3.44 16.94
CA TYR A 193 15.31 -2.54 18.09
C TYR A 193 14.01 -2.71 18.89
N ARG A 194 14.01 -2.21 20.15
CA ARG A 194 12.84 -2.31 21.06
C ARG A 194 11.61 -1.55 20.54
N ASP A 195 11.83 -0.49 19.77
CA ASP A 195 10.79 0.32 19.12
C ASP A 195 10.22 -0.30 17.83
N GLY A 196 10.63 -1.54 17.51
CA GLY A 196 10.18 -2.28 16.33
C GLY A 196 10.89 -1.92 15.04
N LEU A 197 11.84 -0.99 15.06
CA LEU A 197 12.66 -0.65 13.89
C LEU A 197 13.71 -1.73 13.63
N LEU A 198 14.19 -1.74 12.39
CA LEU A 198 15.13 -2.72 11.87
C LEU A 198 16.33 -2.00 11.25
N SER A 199 17.54 -2.43 11.58
CA SER A 199 18.76 -2.00 10.91
C SER A 199 19.36 -3.18 10.18
N SER A 200 19.78 -2.95 8.96
CA SER A 200 20.37 -3.95 8.07
C SER A 200 21.72 -3.46 7.55
N GLN A 201 22.56 -4.38 7.12
CA GLN A 201 23.87 -4.10 6.57
C GLN A 201 24.25 -5.17 5.54
N LEU A 202 25.07 -4.75 4.56
CA LEU A 202 25.60 -5.59 3.51
C LEU A 202 27.10 -5.31 3.34
N GLY A 203 27.90 -6.35 3.52
CA GLY A 203 29.36 -6.25 3.32
C GLY A 203 29.76 -6.48 1.87
N LEU A 204 30.89 -5.83 1.49
CA LEU A 204 31.56 -6.01 0.21
C LEU A 204 33.03 -6.37 0.48
N HIS A 205 33.46 -7.49 -0.09
CA HIS A 205 34.82 -8.00 0.08
C HIS A 205 35.45 -8.39 -1.27
N PHE A 206 36.58 -7.81 -1.62
CA PHE A 206 37.35 -8.18 -2.80
C PHE A 206 38.78 -7.68 -2.74
N ILE A 207 39.66 -8.23 -3.63
CA ILE A 207 41.01 -7.76 -3.82
C ILE A 207 41.04 -6.76 -5.00
N VAL A 208 41.64 -5.61 -4.80
CA VAL A 208 41.76 -4.56 -5.84
C VAL A 208 42.60 -5.06 -7.01
N LYS A 209 42.05 -5.02 -8.21
CA LYS A 209 42.69 -5.33 -9.49
C LYS A 209 42.83 -4.05 -10.31
N ALA A 210 43.69 -4.08 -11.33
CA ALA A 210 43.84 -2.96 -12.25
C ALA A 210 42.53 -2.52 -12.93
N SER A 211 41.61 -3.49 -13.17
CA SER A 211 40.27 -3.25 -13.73
C SER A 211 39.35 -2.45 -12.80
N HIS A 212 39.64 -2.44 -11.51
CA HIS A 212 38.84 -1.71 -10.52
C HIS A 212 39.28 -0.23 -10.40
N LEU A 213 40.41 0.13 -11.02
CA LEU A 213 40.96 1.49 -11.01
C LEU A 213 40.76 2.14 -12.36
N VAL A 214 39.70 2.93 -12.52
CA VAL A 214 39.45 3.71 -13.74
C VAL A 214 40.10 5.08 -13.57
N ASN A 215 41.10 5.40 -14.43
CA ASN A 215 41.92 6.63 -14.32
C ASN A 215 42.57 6.78 -12.93
N GLY A 216 42.97 5.66 -12.30
CA GLY A 216 43.57 5.68 -10.97
C GLY A 216 42.57 5.88 -9.82
N VAL A 217 41.28 5.82 -10.08
CA VAL A 217 40.19 6.02 -9.11
C VAL A 217 39.45 4.73 -8.88
N LEU A 218 39.20 4.36 -7.62
CA LEU A 218 38.23 3.35 -7.20
C LEU A 218 36.98 4.06 -6.67
N LYS A 219 35.84 3.80 -7.28
CA LYS A 219 34.55 4.37 -6.88
C LYS A 219 33.65 3.26 -6.33
N LEU A 220 33.27 3.34 -5.06
CA LEU A 220 32.35 2.42 -4.39
C LEU A 220 31.04 3.16 -4.11
N ARG A 221 29.92 2.55 -4.48
CA ARG A 221 28.59 3.08 -4.21
C ARG A 221 27.72 2.00 -3.60
N CYS A 222 27.09 2.34 -2.48
CA CYS A 222 26.06 1.53 -1.85
C CYS A 222 24.69 2.19 -2.05
N LEU A 223 23.75 1.44 -2.58
CA LEU A 223 22.36 1.81 -2.72
C LEU A 223 21.55 1.06 -1.65
N ALA A 224 20.76 1.77 -0.87
CA ALA A 224 19.82 1.19 0.10
C ALA A 224 18.38 1.46 -0.36
N ASP A 225 17.62 0.40 -0.47
CA ASP A 225 16.24 0.41 -0.91
C ASP A 225 15.30 0.08 0.25
N ILE A 226 14.28 0.90 0.46
CA ILE A 226 13.18 0.59 1.36
C ILE A 226 11.95 0.36 0.52
N SER A 227 11.50 -0.88 0.52
CA SER A 227 10.36 -1.30 -0.26
C SER A 227 9.09 -1.25 0.57
N GLN A 228 8.08 -0.57 0.05
CA GLN A 228 6.75 -0.53 0.62
C GLN A 228 5.76 -1.12 -0.37
N ALA A 229 5.10 -2.21 0.03
CA ALA A 229 4.10 -2.86 -0.80
C ALA A 229 2.69 -2.37 -0.44
N TYR A 230 1.94 -1.92 -1.44
CA TYR A 230 0.51 -1.67 -1.33
C TYR A 230 -0.23 -2.81 -2.02
N SER A 231 -1.31 -3.28 -1.39
CA SER A 231 -2.20 -4.25 -2.02
C SER A 231 -3.59 -3.64 -2.16
N MET A 232 -4.09 -3.62 -3.38
CA MET A 232 -5.46 -3.23 -3.71
C MET A 232 -6.18 -4.43 -4.29
N THR A 233 -7.42 -4.65 -3.85
CA THR A 233 -8.21 -5.79 -4.31
C THR A 233 -9.46 -5.34 -5.03
N SER A 234 -9.85 -6.10 -6.06
CA SER A 234 -11.18 -6.08 -6.63
C SER A 234 -11.75 -7.47 -6.53
N GLU A 235 -12.97 -7.58 -6.03
CA GLU A 235 -13.66 -8.85 -5.80
C GLU A 235 -14.95 -8.87 -6.61
N GLU A 236 -15.20 -9.98 -7.30
CA GLU A 236 -16.45 -10.26 -7.97
C GLU A 236 -17.08 -11.49 -7.35
N ILE A 237 -18.31 -11.35 -6.84
CA ILE A 237 -19.09 -12.45 -6.26
C ILE A 237 -20.03 -12.97 -7.31
N ILE A 238 -19.89 -14.25 -7.67
CA ILE A 238 -20.70 -14.92 -8.66
C ILE A 238 -21.57 -15.97 -7.97
N VAL A 239 -22.88 -15.84 -8.13
CA VAL A 239 -23.86 -16.71 -7.49
C VAL A 239 -24.30 -17.81 -8.47
N GLY A 240 -24.17 -19.08 -8.06
CA GLY A 240 -24.72 -20.21 -8.80
C GLY A 240 -26.22 -20.37 -8.53
N ASN A 241 -26.97 -20.70 -9.55
CA ASN A 241 -28.37 -21.15 -9.66
C ASN A 241 -29.47 -20.60 -8.72
N THR A 242 -29.20 -19.75 -7.73
CA THR A 242 -30.20 -19.01 -6.97
C THR A 242 -30.09 -17.54 -7.28
N VAL A 243 -31.19 -16.95 -7.73
CA VAL A 243 -31.28 -15.55 -8.17
C VAL A 243 -30.91 -14.61 -7.02
N ARG A 244 -29.68 -14.10 -7.03
CA ARG A 244 -29.31 -12.88 -6.31
C ARG A 244 -28.33 -12.10 -7.18
N ALA A 245 -28.59 -10.80 -7.29
CA ALA A 245 -27.79 -9.91 -8.09
C ALA A 245 -26.34 -9.90 -7.61
N SER A 246 -25.40 -10.14 -8.52
CA SER A 246 -23.98 -9.97 -8.29
C SER A 246 -23.66 -8.49 -8.19
N GLY A 247 -23.26 -8.05 -6.99
CA GLY A 247 -22.68 -6.73 -6.82
C GLY A 247 -21.22 -6.74 -7.28
N LEU A 248 -20.93 -6.01 -8.34
CA LEU A 248 -19.55 -5.71 -8.73
C LEU A 248 -18.97 -4.70 -7.74
N TYR A 249 -18.18 -5.16 -6.79
CA TYR A 249 -17.46 -4.29 -5.87
C TYR A 249 -16.16 -3.84 -6.50
N THR A 250 -16.20 -2.77 -7.27
CA THR A 250 -14.99 -2.08 -7.70
C THR A 250 -14.65 -1.03 -6.66
N ALA A 251 -13.61 -1.25 -5.86
CA ALA A 251 -12.99 -0.16 -5.12
C ALA A 251 -12.58 0.93 -6.15
N ILE A 252 -12.91 2.19 -5.88
CA ILE A 252 -12.60 3.32 -6.79
C ILE A 252 -11.12 3.33 -7.18
N ASP A 253 -10.26 2.75 -6.35
CA ASP A 253 -8.80 2.70 -6.51
C ASP A 253 -8.22 1.30 -6.81
N GLY A 254 -9.04 0.26 -6.86
CA GLY A 254 -8.61 -1.13 -7.09
C GLY A 254 -8.34 -1.48 -8.56
N PRO A 255 -7.82 -2.70 -8.82
CA PRO A 255 -7.77 -3.26 -10.15
C PRO A 255 -9.19 -3.53 -10.66
N ARG A 256 -9.37 -3.51 -11.98
CA ARG A 256 -10.66 -3.72 -12.62
C ARG A 256 -10.75 -5.14 -13.17
N ILE A 257 -11.86 -5.83 -12.88
CA ILE A 257 -12.19 -7.14 -13.46
C ILE A 257 -13.17 -6.90 -14.61
N GLU A 258 -12.89 -7.50 -15.76
CA GLU A 258 -13.69 -7.38 -16.99
C GLU A 258 -13.88 -8.76 -17.63
N GLY A 259 -14.99 -8.93 -18.37
CA GLY A 259 -15.30 -10.15 -19.13
C GLY A 259 -16.10 -11.21 -18.36
N GLY A 260 -16.44 -10.97 -17.08
CA GLY A 260 -17.22 -11.90 -16.28
C GLY A 260 -18.70 -11.97 -16.68
N LEU A 261 -19.29 -13.15 -16.54
CA LEU A 261 -20.74 -13.35 -16.63
C LEU A 261 -21.37 -13.12 -15.24
N THR A 262 -22.57 -12.58 -15.22
CA THR A 262 -23.33 -12.37 -13.98
C THR A 262 -23.75 -13.68 -13.30
N LYS A 263 -23.68 -14.80 -14.02
CA LYS A 263 -24.05 -16.13 -13.53
C LYS A 263 -23.24 -17.20 -14.26
N TYR A 264 -22.72 -18.17 -13.51
CA TYR A 264 -22.03 -19.34 -14.01
C TYR A 264 -22.68 -20.63 -13.51
N GLN A 265 -22.63 -21.67 -14.34
CA GLN A 265 -23.03 -23.04 -14.01
C GLN A 265 -21.83 -23.97 -14.07
N VAL A 266 -21.96 -25.16 -13.48
CA VAL A 266 -20.96 -26.21 -13.60
C VAL A 266 -20.83 -26.60 -15.09
N GLY A 267 -19.64 -26.54 -15.63
CA GLY A 267 -19.35 -26.78 -17.04
C GLY A 267 -19.09 -25.50 -17.84
N ASP A 268 -19.50 -24.32 -17.34
CA ASP A 268 -19.21 -23.05 -18.01
C ASP A 268 -17.72 -22.73 -17.96
N GLU A 269 -17.26 -21.97 -18.94
CA GLU A 269 -15.90 -21.43 -18.97
C GLU A 269 -15.88 -20.02 -18.35
N VAL A 270 -15.03 -19.83 -17.35
CA VAL A 270 -14.65 -18.51 -16.86
C VAL A 270 -13.52 -18.00 -17.73
N ASP A 271 -13.69 -16.81 -18.32
CA ASP A 271 -12.65 -16.09 -19.06
C ASP A 271 -12.76 -14.61 -18.68
N VAL A 272 -11.99 -14.19 -17.68
CA VAL A 272 -12.02 -12.85 -17.12
C VAL A 272 -10.63 -12.25 -17.07
N ASN A 273 -10.57 -10.93 -17.20
CA ASN A 273 -9.33 -10.17 -17.18
C ASN A 273 -9.30 -9.20 -16.01
N CYS A 274 -8.15 -9.08 -15.40
CA CYS A 274 -7.89 -8.10 -14.36
C CYS A 274 -6.87 -7.09 -14.85
N THR A 275 -7.23 -5.81 -14.83
CA THR A 275 -6.38 -4.70 -15.26
C THR A 275 -6.03 -3.83 -14.06
N SER A 276 -4.74 -3.56 -13.84
CA SER A 276 -4.31 -2.62 -12.80
C SER A 276 -4.57 -1.18 -13.24
N ARG A 277 -4.57 -0.26 -12.26
CA ARG A 277 -4.45 1.17 -12.59
C ARG A 277 -3.11 1.48 -13.24
N LYS A 278 -3.10 2.59 -13.98
CA LYS A 278 -1.88 3.14 -14.58
C LYS A 278 -0.96 3.68 -13.48
N SER A 279 0.29 3.24 -13.47
CA SER A 279 1.31 3.65 -12.50
C SER A 279 2.69 3.71 -13.15
N GLN A 280 3.63 4.42 -12.54
CA GLN A 280 5.00 4.48 -13.05
C GLN A 280 5.69 3.12 -13.03
N LYS A 281 5.45 2.33 -11.96
CA LYS A 281 5.89 0.94 -11.86
C LYS A 281 4.69 0.02 -12.04
N PRO A 282 4.82 -1.06 -12.84
CA PRO A 282 3.70 -1.98 -13.05
C PRO A 282 3.32 -2.69 -11.75
N ALA A 283 2.02 -2.82 -11.51
CA ALA A 283 1.51 -3.58 -10.38
C ALA A 283 1.69 -5.09 -10.62
N LYS A 284 1.98 -5.84 -9.57
CA LYS A 284 1.93 -7.30 -9.61
C LYS A 284 0.50 -7.75 -9.36
N LEU A 285 -0.11 -8.40 -10.34
CA LEU A 285 -1.46 -8.94 -10.22
C LEU A 285 -1.45 -10.38 -9.70
N SER A 286 -2.48 -10.75 -8.96
CA SER A 286 -2.70 -12.12 -8.49
C SER A 286 -4.19 -12.42 -8.43
N TRP A 287 -4.60 -13.62 -8.89
CA TRP A 287 -5.97 -14.10 -8.83
C TRP A 287 -6.20 -15.05 -7.66
N PHE A 288 -7.38 -14.97 -7.10
CA PHE A 288 -7.88 -15.85 -6.04
C PHE A 288 -9.29 -16.35 -6.40
N ILE A 289 -9.55 -17.61 -6.09
CA ILE A 289 -10.88 -18.24 -6.18
C ILE A 289 -11.25 -18.68 -4.76
N ASN A 290 -12.34 -18.14 -4.21
CA ASN A 290 -12.78 -18.37 -2.82
C ASN A 290 -11.62 -18.17 -1.80
N ASP A 291 -10.93 -17.03 -1.90
CA ASP A 291 -9.78 -16.62 -1.06
C ASP A 291 -8.53 -17.52 -1.16
N LYS A 292 -8.55 -18.57 -1.97
CA LYS A 292 -7.38 -19.37 -2.31
C LYS A 292 -6.75 -18.86 -3.58
N LYS A 293 -5.42 -18.73 -3.58
CA LYS A 293 -4.69 -18.31 -4.77
C LYS A 293 -5.01 -19.25 -5.93
N ALA A 294 -5.35 -18.67 -7.09
CA ALA A 294 -5.67 -19.44 -8.28
C ALA A 294 -4.47 -20.30 -8.74
N ASN A 295 -4.77 -21.49 -9.27
CA ASN A 295 -3.76 -22.36 -9.85
C ASN A 295 -3.07 -21.64 -11.02
N THR A 296 -1.76 -21.78 -11.14
CA THR A 296 -0.97 -21.17 -12.22
C THR A 296 -1.45 -21.59 -13.60
N GLY A 297 -2.00 -22.81 -13.76
CA GLY A 297 -2.60 -23.28 -15.01
C GLY A 297 -3.91 -22.57 -15.41
N PHE A 298 -4.52 -21.81 -14.50
CA PHE A 298 -5.72 -21.00 -14.79
C PHE A 298 -5.38 -19.54 -15.09
N VAL A 299 -4.14 -19.14 -14.85
CA VAL A 299 -3.71 -17.74 -14.98
C VAL A 299 -3.05 -17.52 -16.32
N VAL A 300 -3.55 -16.53 -17.06
CA VAL A 300 -3.05 -16.15 -18.39
C VAL A 300 -2.30 -14.82 -18.27
N PRO A 301 -0.96 -14.81 -18.38
CA PRO A 301 -0.20 -13.57 -18.38
C PRO A 301 -0.34 -12.86 -19.73
N TYR A 302 -0.49 -11.53 -19.69
CA TYR A 302 -0.46 -10.66 -20.86
C TYR A 302 0.72 -9.69 -20.80
N GLU A 303 1.05 -9.10 -21.93
CA GLU A 303 2.06 -8.07 -22.02
C GLU A 303 1.65 -6.79 -21.28
N LEU A 304 2.66 -6.08 -20.78
CA LEU A 304 2.49 -4.84 -20.05
C LEU A 304 2.00 -3.73 -20.99
N GLN A 305 0.88 -3.10 -20.68
CA GLN A 305 0.38 -1.95 -21.44
C GLN A 305 1.16 -0.70 -21.04
N THR A 306 1.85 -0.09 -22.00
CA THR A 306 2.59 1.18 -21.81
C THR A 306 1.84 2.30 -22.52
N TYR A 307 1.63 3.41 -21.81
CA TYR A 307 0.91 4.59 -22.31
C TYR A 307 1.88 5.71 -22.73
N PRO A 308 1.44 6.65 -23.59
CA PRO A 308 2.30 7.73 -24.10
C PRO A 308 2.93 8.61 -23.01
N ASN A 309 2.29 8.72 -21.83
CA ASN A 309 2.79 9.45 -20.66
C ASN A 309 3.77 8.65 -19.79
N GLY A 310 4.27 7.51 -20.27
CA GLY A 310 5.21 6.64 -19.56
C GLY A 310 4.59 5.79 -18.44
N LEU A 311 3.29 5.94 -18.17
CA LEU A 311 2.60 5.09 -17.21
C LEU A 311 2.37 3.70 -17.77
N LYS A 312 2.29 2.72 -16.88
CA LYS A 312 2.13 1.30 -17.22
C LYS A 312 0.93 0.71 -16.48
N ALA A 313 0.22 -0.20 -17.14
CA ALA A 313 -0.84 -1.01 -16.53
C ALA A 313 -0.55 -2.49 -16.77
N SER A 314 -0.71 -3.29 -15.74
CA SER A 314 -0.59 -4.76 -15.80
C SER A 314 -1.95 -5.36 -16.12
N LEU A 315 -1.95 -6.42 -16.91
CA LEU A 315 -3.13 -7.19 -17.30
C LEU A 315 -2.86 -8.67 -16.98
N LEU A 316 -3.83 -9.34 -16.35
CA LEU A 316 -3.73 -10.75 -15.97
C LEU A 316 -5.08 -11.44 -16.17
N GLY A 317 -5.14 -12.45 -17.04
CA GLY A 317 -6.33 -13.26 -17.26
C GLY A 317 -6.50 -14.38 -16.26
N LEU A 318 -7.75 -14.80 -16.07
CA LEU A 318 -8.12 -16.01 -15.35
C LEU A 318 -9.07 -16.83 -16.21
N LYS A 319 -8.65 -18.05 -16.58
CA LYS A 319 -9.39 -18.92 -17.46
C LYS A 319 -9.48 -20.35 -16.92
N PHE A 320 -10.70 -20.83 -16.67
CA PHE A 320 -10.92 -22.21 -16.21
C PHE A 320 -12.36 -22.64 -16.41
N VAL A 321 -12.60 -23.95 -16.41
CA VAL A 321 -13.93 -24.52 -16.46
C VAL A 321 -14.48 -24.66 -15.04
N VAL A 322 -15.68 -24.14 -14.81
CA VAL A 322 -16.37 -24.18 -13.52
C VAL A 322 -16.72 -25.63 -13.15
N ARG A 323 -16.38 -26.02 -11.93
CA ARG A 323 -16.68 -27.33 -11.34
C ARG A 323 -17.45 -27.13 -10.03
N GLY A 324 -18.16 -28.15 -9.57
CA GLY A 324 -18.98 -28.07 -8.35
C GLY A 324 -18.23 -27.62 -7.11
N HIS A 325 -16.94 -27.95 -6.98
CA HIS A 325 -16.12 -27.55 -5.84
C HIS A 325 -15.71 -26.07 -5.85
N HIS A 326 -15.91 -25.36 -6.97
CA HIS A 326 -15.70 -23.91 -7.03
C HIS A 326 -16.85 -23.15 -6.34
N PHE A 327 -17.99 -23.79 -6.08
CA PHE A 327 -19.08 -23.16 -5.34
C PHE A 327 -19.03 -23.53 -3.85
N HIS A 328 -19.02 -22.52 -2.99
CA HIS A 328 -19.20 -22.66 -1.56
C HIS A 328 -20.53 -22.03 -1.16
N LYS A 329 -21.46 -22.84 -0.62
CA LYS A 329 -22.82 -22.40 -0.27
C LYS A 329 -23.57 -21.74 -1.44
N GLY A 330 -23.29 -22.21 -2.68
CA GLY A 330 -23.91 -21.68 -3.89
C GLY A 330 -23.23 -20.42 -4.47
N GLU A 331 -22.14 -19.96 -3.88
CA GLU A 331 -21.36 -18.77 -4.33
C GLU A 331 -19.97 -19.17 -4.78
N MET A 332 -19.46 -18.49 -5.80
CA MET A 332 -18.05 -18.54 -6.23
C MET A 332 -17.52 -17.11 -6.25
N ARG A 333 -16.40 -16.88 -5.56
CA ARG A 333 -15.77 -15.55 -5.45
C ARG A 333 -14.52 -15.52 -6.31
N LEU A 334 -14.46 -14.58 -7.23
CA LEU A 334 -13.26 -14.25 -8.00
C LEU A 334 -12.70 -12.93 -7.48
N LYS A 335 -11.44 -12.96 -7.07
CA LYS A 335 -10.78 -11.79 -6.48
C LYS A 335 -9.46 -11.55 -7.18
N CYS A 336 -9.26 -10.34 -7.66
CA CYS A 336 -7.99 -9.90 -8.21
C CYS A 336 -7.32 -8.91 -7.26
N THR A 337 -6.05 -9.14 -6.96
CA THR A 337 -5.23 -8.27 -6.12
C THR A 337 -4.14 -7.64 -6.94
N ALA A 338 -4.04 -6.31 -6.91
CA ALA A 338 -2.93 -5.55 -7.48
C ALA A 338 -1.99 -5.09 -6.36
N THR A 339 -0.76 -5.56 -6.39
CA THR A 339 0.28 -5.15 -5.45
C THR A 339 1.21 -4.15 -6.13
N LEU A 340 1.26 -2.93 -5.61
CA LEU A 340 2.18 -1.89 -6.01
C LEU A 340 3.30 -1.81 -4.99
N THR A 341 4.55 -1.78 -5.47
CA THR A 341 5.71 -1.59 -4.60
C THR A 341 6.25 -0.18 -4.80
N LYS A 342 6.16 0.65 -3.78
CA LYS A 342 6.87 1.92 -3.71
C LYS A 342 8.26 1.63 -3.15
N VAL A 343 9.30 1.89 -3.92
CA VAL A 343 10.68 1.73 -3.49
C VAL A 343 11.28 3.11 -3.28
N ILE A 344 11.83 3.34 -2.10
CA ILE A 344 12.55 4.55 -1.75
C ILE A 344 14.03 4.21 -1.79
N HIS A 345 14.75 4.88 -2.71
CA HIS A 345 16.17 4.68 -2.93
C HIS A 345 16.96 5.75 -2.19
N THR A 346 17.95 5.32 -1.45
CA THR A 346 18.97 6.20 -0.86
C THR A 346 20.34 5.64 -1.18
N SER A 347 21.30 6.48 -1.51
CA SER A 347 22.65 6.04 -1.87
C SER A 347 23.73 6.78 -1.09
N SER A 348 24.83 6.09 -0.84
CA SER A 348 26.09 6.67 -0.40
C SER A 348 27.17 6.27 -1.39
N GLU A 349 27.98 7.22 -1.79
CA GLU A 349 29.06 7.03 -2.75
C GLU A 349 30.36 7.53 -2.16
N GLU A 350 31.42 6.74 -2.30
CA GLU A 350 32.76 7.12 -1.93
C GLU A 350 33.71 6.96 -3.13
N VAL A 351 34.50 7.99 -3.35
CA VAL A 351 35.48 8.09 -4.46
C VAL A 351 36.88 8.21 -3.88
N PHE A 352 37.75 7.28 -4.24
CA PHE A 352 39.16 7.25 -3.82
C PHE A 352 40.04 7.62 -4.99
N VAL A 353 40.76 8.73 -4.88
CA VAL A 353 41.76 9.17 -5.86
C VAL A 353 43.13 8.86 -5.30
N GLY A 354 44.07 8.45 -6.13
CA GLY A 354 45.39 7.98 -5.75
C GLY A 354 46.12 8.80 -4.68
N GLY A 355 45.71 8.65 -3.42
CA GLY A 355 46.18 9.32 -2.23
C GLY A 355 45.19 10.18 -1.47
N ASN A 356 44.00 10.51 -2.03
CA ASN A 356 43.00 11.34 -1.34
C ASN A 356 41.62 10.74 -1.46
N GLN A 357 40.92 10.71 -0.33
CA GLN A 357 39.49 10.38 -0.26
C GLN A 357 38.66 11.64 -0.54
N GLN A 358 37.75 11.58 -1.50
CA GLN A 358 36.68 12.57 -1.64
C GLN A 358 35.34 11.92 -1.34
N SER A 359 34.69 12.37 -0.28
CA SER A 359 33.31 11.98 0.01
C SER A 359 32.37 12.85 -0.82
N SER A 360 31.59 12.25 -1.67
CA SER A 360 30.51 12.92 -2.38
C SER A 360 29.20 12.75 -1.64
N GLY A 361 28.50 13.86 -1.49
CA GLY A 361 27.32 13.99 -0.62
C GLY A 361 26.20 12.99 -0.87
N LEU A 362 25.40 12.87 0.12
CA LEU A 362 24.19 12.06 0.21
C LEU A 362 23.17 12.47 -0.86
N HIS A 363 22.75 11.54 -1.70
CA HIS A 363 21.60 11.74 -2.58
C HIS A 363 20.41 10.92 -2.09
N VAL A 364 19.36 11.62 -1.67
CA VAL A 364 18.04 11.03 -1.39
C VAL A 364 17.14 11.34 -2.56
N SER A 365 16.70 10.33 -3.30
CA SER A 365 15.68 10.50 -4.33
C SER A 365 14.41 9.76 -3.91
N GLU A 366 13.35 10.51 -3.62
CA GLU A 366 12.01 9.98 -3.54
C GLU A 366 11.38 9.98 -4.94
N ASN A 367 11.07 8.82 -5.48
CA ASN A 367 10.23 8.72 -6.67
C ASN A 367 8.76 8.97 -6.28
N GLY A 368 8.42 10.23 -6.13
CA GLY A 368 7.07 10.69 -5.83
C GLY A 368 7.09 12.15 -5.40
N SER A 369 6.95 13.07 -6.34
CA SER A 369 6.89 14.54 -6.22
C SER A 369 8.22 15.19 -5.80
N ALA A 370 8.89 15.78 -6.80
CA ALA A 370 10.07 16.60 -6.61
C ALA A 370 9.73 17.87 -5.83
N VAL A 371 10.26 17.99 -4.61
CA VAL A 371 10.52 19.31 -4.04
C VAL A 371 12.01 19.52 -4.10
N ALA A 372 12.43 20.37 -5.02
CA ALA A 372 13.83 20.79 -5.13
C ALA A 372 14.19 21.60 -3.88
N ALA A 373 15.01 21.04 -3.01
CA ALA A 373 15.66 21.80 -1.97
C ALA A 373 16.85 22.55 -2.62
N VAL A 374 16.65 23.82 -2.89
CA VAL A 374 17.73 24.74 -3.25
C VAL A 374 18.54 24.99 -1.99
N SER A 375 19.70 24.38 -1.89
CA SER A 375 20.71 24.75 -0.88
C SER A 375 21.42 26.02 -1.33
N ILE A 376 21.03 27.16 -0.76
CA ILE A 376 21.78 28.40 -0.90
C ILE A 376 23.03 28.30 -0.01
N SER A 377 24.17 28.09 -0.64
CA SER A 377 25.48 28.21 -0.03
C SER A 377 25.84 29.69 0.12
N LEU A 378 25.61 30.25 1.30
CA LEU A 378 26.12 31.55 1.67
C LEU A 378 27.64 31.44 1.96
N ARG A 379 28.47 31.73 0.98
CA ARG A 379 29.85 32.11 1.22
C ARG A 379 29.85 33.54 1.75
N GLN A 380 30.00 33.73 3.03
CA GLN A 380 30.41 35.02 3.61
C GLN A 380 31.91 35.22 3.38
N SER A 381 32.25 36.05 2.39
CA SER A 381 33.57 36.70 2.33
C SER A 381 33.51 37.94 3.17
N CYS A 382 34.16 37.88 4.32
CA CYS A 382 34.36 39.03 5.21
C CYS A 382 35.49 39.86 4.62
N TRP A 383 35.19 41.08 4.09
CA TRP A 383 36.18 42.14 3.91
C TRP A 383 35.79 43.32 4.80
N ILE A 384 36.68 43.59 5.72
CA ILE A 384 36.66 44.75 6.59
C ILE A 384 37.05 45.99 5.79
N THR A 385 36.20 47.03 5.79
CA THR A 385 36.64 48.41 5.71
C THR A 385 35.79 49.28 6.60
N LEU A 386 36.47 49.87 7.57
CA LEU A 386 36.00 50.97 8.41
C LEU A 386 35.67 52.20 7.56
N THR A 387 34.52 52.83 7.78
CA THR A 387 34.44 54.30 8.08
C THR A 387 32.97 54.69 8.32
N SER A 388 32.77 55.24 9.48
CA SER A 388 32.04 56.48 9.82
C SER A 388 30.53 56.64 9.64
N LEU A 389 29.96 57.02 10.76
CA LEU A 389 28.95 58.03 11.07
C LEU A 389 27.47 57.56 11.17
N LEU A 390 27.09 57.53 12.44
CA LEU A 390 26.03 58.34 13.14
C LEU A 390 24.72 58.61 12.40
N LEU A 391 23.69 58.30 13.14
CA LEU A 391 22.46 59.03 13.42
C LEU A 391 21.15 58.34 13.06
N LEU A 392 20.44 58.28 14.13
CA LEU A 392 19.00 58.45 14.40
C LEU A 392 18.16 57.19 14.65
N CYS A 393 17.85 57.16 15.93
CA CYS A 393 16.66 56.64 16.59
C CYS A 393 15.36 57.19 16.03
N GLN A 394 14.29 56.44 16.28
CA GLN A 394 12.87 56.72 16.34
C GLN A 394 12.07 56.22 15.15
N MET A 395 11.27 55.30 15.33
CA MET A 395 9.96 54.96 15.89
C MET A 395 9.66 53.50 15.67
#